data_c6a601ee80b9e9ef6a6630feaaf9b8c8
#
_entry.id   c6a601ee80b9e9ef6a6630feaaf9b8c8
#
_cell.length_a   1.000
_cell.length_b   1.000
_cell.length_c   1.000
_cell.angle_alpha   90.00
_cell.angle_beta   90.00
_cell.angle_gamma   90.00
#
_symmetry.space_group_name_H-M   'P 1'
#
loop_
_entity.id
_entity.type
_entity.pdbx_description
1 polymer ?
#
loop_
_entity_poly.entity_id
_entity_poly.type
_entity_poly.pdbx_seq_one_letter_code
_entity_poly.pdbx_strand_id
1 'polypeptide(L)'
;MQYRRALHNGGCYFFTLVTHERNPIFNHPDVVLLLRQTFKRIKRNYPFDIDAAVILPDHLHCIWTLPAHDDDFSTRWRLIKSGFAKAYGQPLPIWQNRFWEHLIRDERDYRQHLDYIHFNPVKHGYTQTPAQWPHSSFRKFVELGFYDEDWGERWICRRRWGMSRLFY
;
A
#
# COMPACT_ATOMS: atom_id res chain seq x y z
N MET A 1 8.44 16.80 -14.52
CA MET A 1 7.05 16.42 -14.83
C MET A 1 6.23 16.59 -13.56
N GLN A 2 5.33 17.57 -13.49
CA GLN A 2 4.47 17.76 -12.33
C GLN A 2 3.32 16.75 -12.43
N TYR A 3 3.28 15.81 -11.51
CA TYR A 3 2.13 14.92 -11.34
C TYR A 3 1.01 15.72 -10.67
N ARG A 4 0.21 16.40 -11.50
CA ARG A 4 -1.04 17.03 -11.03
C ARG A 4 -2.12 15.95 -11.00
N ARG A 5 -2.30 15.28 -9.87
CA ARG A 5 -3.63 14.81 -9.54
C ARG A 5 -4.39 16.01 -9.01
N ALA A 6 -5.35 16.48 -9.78
CA ALA A 6 -6.39 17.29 -9.23
C ALA A 6 -6.99 16.49 -8.05
N LEU A 7 -7.03 17.07 -6.87
CA LEU A 7 -7.82 16.59 -5.74
C LEU A 7 -9.29 16.59 -6.19
N HIS A 8 -9.70 15.53 -6.86
CA HIS A 8 -11.08 15.35 -7.24
C HIS A 8 -11.88 14.99 -5.99
N ASN A 9 -13.15 15.38 -5.97
CA ASN A 9 -14.11 15.19 -4.88
C ASN A 9 -14.32 13.74 -4.39
N GLY A 10 -13.55 12.78 -4.89
CA GLY A 10 -13.38 11.45 -4.34
C GLY A 10 -12.04 11.41 -3.63
N GLY A 11 -11.99 11.34 -2.33
CA GLY A 11 -10.78 11.50 -1.53
C GLY A 11 -9.63 10.56 -1.93
N CYS A 12 -8.42 11.03 -1.73
CA CYS A 12 -7.21 10.21 -1.81
C CYS A 12 -6.82 9.78 -0.40
N TYR A 13 -6.68 8.47 -0.18
CA TYR A 13 -6.45 7.91 1.14
C TYR A 13 -5.24 6.99 1.15
N PHE A 14 -4.45 7.08 2.20
CA PHE A 14 -3.45 6.09 2.53
C PHE A 14 -4.04 5.08 3.52
N PHE A 15 -3.71 3.79 3.34
CA PHE A 15 -4.19 2.70 4.19
C PHE A 15 -3.05 1.80 4.65
N THR A 16 -3.21 1.27 5.87
CA THR A 16 -2.41 0.16 6.39
C THR A 16 -3.33 -0.96 6.85
N LEU A 17 -3.14 -2.14 6.30
CA LEU A 17 -3.82 -3.36 6.73
C LEU A 17 -2.80 -4.36 7.26
N VAL A 18 -3.12 -4.99 8.37
CA VAL A 18 -2.25 -5.96 9.04
C VAL A 18 -2.96 -7.30 9.16
N THR A 19 -2.24 -8.38 8.97
CA THR A 19 -2.75 -9.74 9.19
C THR A 19 -2.97 -9.98 10.68
N HIS A 20 -3.86 -10.91 11.01
CA HIS A 20 -4.10 -11.32 12.39
C HIS A 20 -2.80 -11.83 13.02
N GLU A 21 -2.49 -11.34 14.22
CA GLU A 21 -1.25 -11.67 14.97
C GLU A 21 0.04 -11.50 14.15
N ARG A 22 -0.01 -10.63 13.11
CA ARG A 22 1.10 -10.42 12.19
C ARG A 22 1.60 -11.71 11.52
N ASN A 23 0.70 -12.65 11.26
CA ASN A 23 1.04 -13.88 10.56
C ASN A 23 1.56 -13.57 9.14
N PRO A 24 2.79 -13.99 8.76
CA PRO A 24 3.44 -13.59 7.51
C PRO A 24 2.94 -14.38 6.29
N ILE A 25 1.63 -14.39 6.05
CA ILE A 25 0.98 -15.17 4.98
C ILE A 25 1.43 -14.75 3.57
N PHE A 26 1.87 -13.51 3.39
CA PHE A 26 2.33 -12.98 2.11
C PHE A 26 3.78 -13.32 1.77
N ASN A 27 4.45 -14.17 2.56
CA ASN A 27 5.71 -14.80 2.15
C ASN A 27 5.53 -15.74 0.96
N HIS A 28 4.29 -16.17 0.69
CA HIS A 28 3.96 -17.05 -0.42
C HIS A 28 3.46 -16.23 -1.62
N PRO A 29 4.16 -16.28 -2.78
CA PRO A 29 3.77 -15.52 -3.98
C PRO A 29 2.34 -15.79 -4.45
N ASP A 30 1.86 -17.02 -4.31
CA ASP A 30 0.49 -17.40 -4.68
C ASP A 30 -0.56 -16.68 -3.82
N VAL A 31 -0.27 -16.44 -2.55
CA VAL A 31 -1.14 -15.71 -1.64
C VAL A 31 -1.17 -14.22 -2.02
N VAL A 32 -0.03 -13.65 -2.42
CA VAL A 32 0.02 -12.29 -2.97
C VAL A 32 -0.78 -12.19 -4.27
N LEU A 33 -0.67 -13.18 -5.15
CA LEU A 33 -1.44 -13.23 -6.39
C LEU A 33 -2.94 -13.30 -6.11
N LEU A 34 -3.36 -14.12 -5.15
CA LEU A 34 -4.74 -14.24 -4.70
C LEU A 34 -5.31 -12.90 -4.21
N LEU A 35 -4.52 -12.16 -3.43
CA LEU A 35 -4.89 -10.82 -2.98
C LEU A 35 -5.07 -9.87 -4.17
N ARG A 36 -4.14 -9.85 -5.12
CA ARG A 36 -4.23 -9.02 -6.33
C ARG A 36 -5.47 -9.36 -7.18
N GLN A 37 -5.80 -10.62 -7.32
CA GLN A 37 -7.01 -11.07 -8.02
C GLN A 37 -8.28 -10.61 -7.30
N THR A 38 -8.27 -10.64 -5.97
CA THR A 38 -9.38 -10.14 -5.15
C THR A 38 -9.58 -8.64 -5.35
N PHE A 39 -8.52 -7.84 -5.34
CA PHE A 39 -8.59 -6.41 -5.66
C PHE A 39 -9.18 -6.18 -7.05
N LYS A 40 -8.68 -6.87 -8.06
CA LYS A 40 -9.20 -6.77 -9.43
C LYS A 40 -10.70 -7.04 -9.52
N ARG A 41 -11.17 -8.09 -8.84
CA ARG A 41 -12.59 -8.47 -8.82
C ARG A 41 -13.45 -7.39 -8.18
N ILE A 42 -13.04 -6.86 -7.03
CA ILE A 42 -13.81 -5.83 -6.33
C ILE A 42 -13.84 -4.52 -7.10
N LYS A 43 -12.72 -4.11 -7.71
CA LYS A 43 -12.66 -2.90 -8.54
C LYS A 43 -13.67 -2.86 -9.68
N ARG A 44 -14.11 -4.00 -10.21
CA ARG A 44 -15.08 -4.04 -11.31
C ARG A 44 -16.44 -3.46 -10.92
N ASN A 45 -16.88 -3.73 -9.68
CA ASN A 45 -18.20 -3.31 -9.19
C ASN A 45 -18.13 -2.10 -8.25
N TYR A 46 -16.97 -1.89 -7.65
CA TYR A 46 -16.68 -0.80 -6.70
C TYR A 46 -15.40 -0.09 -7.16
N PRO A 47 -15.48 0.80 -8.16
CA PRO A 47 -14.31 1.43 -8.76
C PRO A 47 -13.48 2.25 -7.76
N PHE A 48 -12.18 2.18 -7.87
CA PHE A 48 -11.18 3.02 -7.22
C PHE A 48 -9.84 2.85 -7.91
N ASP A 49 -8.95 3.81 -7.78
CA ASP A 49 -7.60 3.70 -8.32
C ASP A 49 -6.60 3.39 -7.22
N ILE A 50 -5.73 2.43 -7.48
CA ILE A 50 -4.58 2.14 -6.62
C ILE A 50 -3.40 2.92 -7.17
N ASP A 51 -3.04 3.99 -6.48
CA ASP A 51 -1.99 4.88 -6.90
C ASP A 51 -0.62 4.29 -6.63
N ALA A 52 -0.44 3.80 -5.41
CA ALA A 52 0.76 3.12 -4.97
C ALA A 52 0.41 2.00 -4.00
N ALA A 53 1.25 0.96 -3.95
CA ALA A 53 1.10 -0.13 -3.00
C ALA A 53 2.42 -0.84 -2.72
N VAL A 54 2.53 -1.41 -1.53
CA VAL A 54 3.52 -2.41 -1.14
C VAL A 54 2.84 -3.48 -0.31
N ILE A 55 3.14 -4.75 -0.61
CA ILE A 55 2.69 -5.91 0.16
C ILE A 55 3.92 -6.50 0.84
N LEU A 56 3.89 -6.54 2.15
CA LEU A 56 4.93 -7.06 3.03
C LEU A 56 4.44 -8.39 3.63
N PRO A 57 5.29 -9.19 4.26
CA PRO A 57 4.91 -10.53 4.74
C PRO A 57 3.64 -10.57 5.57
N ASP A 58 3.41 -9.60 6.44
CA ASP A 58 2.33 -9.56 7.44
C ASP A 58 1.43 -8.33 7.36
N HIS A 59 1.66 -7.44 6.40
CA HIS A 59 0.86 -6.22 6.23
C HIS A 59 1.02 -5.64 4.83
N LEU A 60 0.16 -4.69 4.50
CA LEU A 60 0.27 -3.91 3.28
C LEU A 60 0.01 -2.43 3.54
N HIS A 61 0.61 -1.60 2.69
CA HIS A 61 0.28 -0.18 2.59
C HIS A 61 -0.16 0.14 1.17
N CYS A 62 -1.12 1.03 1.02
CA CYS A 62 -1.52 1.53 -0.29
C CYS A 62 -2.09 2.93 -0.23
N ILE A 63 -2.04 3.61 -1.38
CA ILE A 63 -2.77 4.85 -1.62
C ILE A 63 -3.86 4.56 -2.63
N TRP A 64 -5.09 4.97 -2.31
CA TRP A 64 -6.24 4.88 -3.20
C TRP A 64 -6.80 6.26 -3.50
N THR A 65 -7.25 6.43 -4.74
CA THR A 65 -8.14 7.53 -5.13
C THR A 65 -9.52 6.96 -5.41
N LEU A 66 -10.53 7.50 -4.73
CA LEU A 66 -11.94 7.14 -4.93
C LEU A 66 -12.56 7.99 -6.05
N PRO A 67 -13.63 7.51 -6.71
CA PRO A 67 -14.40 8.31 -7.66
C PRO A 67 -14.92 9.59 -7.03
N ALA A 68 -15.25 10.58 -7.86
CA ALA A 68 -15.89 11.83 -7.42
C ALA A 68 -17.17 11.53 -6.62
N HIS A 69 -17.34 12.23 -5.50
CA HIS A 69 -18.50 12.09 -4.59
C HIS A 69 -18.63 10.72 -3.90
N ASP A 70 -17.58 9.92 -3.89
CA ASP A 70 -17.55 8.62 -3.22
C ASP A 70 -16.46 8.62 -2.15
N ASP A 71 -16.81 8.30 -0.91
CA ASP A 71 -15.92 8.18 0.24
C ASP A 71 -16.03 6.80 0.93
N ASP A 72 -16.77 5.86 0.31
CA ASP A 72 -17.03 4.53 0.89
C ASP A 72 -15.87 3.55 0.66
N PHE A 73 -14.70 3.87 1.21
CA PHE A 73 -13.58 2.92 1.26
C PHE A 73 -13.87 1.75 2.22
N SER A 74 -14.74 1.95 3.21
CA SER A 74 -15.05 0.95 4.22
C SER A 74 -15.71 -0.30 3.62
N THR A 75 -16.71 -0.11 2.75
CA THR A 75 -17.33 -1.22 2.02
C THR A 75 -16.33 -1.95 1.14
N ARG A 76 -15.47 -1.22 0.43
CA ARG A 76 -14.42 -1.81 -0.42
C ARG A 76 -13.48 -2.68 0.39
N TRP A 77 -12.98 -2.18 1.52
CA TRP A 77 -12.11 -2.97 2.40
C TRP A 77 -12.82 -4.18 2.99
N ARG A 78 -14.06 -4.04 3.42
CA ARG A 78 -14.85 -5.17 3.91
C ARG A 78 -14.98 -6.27 2.85
N LEU A 79 -15.28 -5.91 1.61
CA LEU A 79 -15.41 -6.85 0.49
C LEU A 79 -14.07 -7.49 0.10
N ILE A 80 -12.99 -6.73 0.11
CA ILE A 80 -11.64 -7.25 -0.17
C ILE A 80 -11.21 -8.21 0.93
N LYS A 81 -11.33 -7.83 2.20
CA LYS A 81 -10.96 -8.67 3.34
C LYS A 81 -11.75 -9.98 3.37
N SER A 82 -13.07 -9.91 3.23
CA SER A 82 -13.94 -11.10 3.22
C SER A 82 -13.73 -11.97 1.98
N GLY A 83 -13.61 -11.35 0.82
CA GLY A 83 -13.39 -12.06 -0.45
C GLY A 83 -12.04 -12.78 -0.49
N PHE A 84 -10.99 -12.12 0.02
CA PHE A 84 -9.67 -12.75 0.16
C PHE A 84 -9.71 -13.90 1.16
N ALA A 85 -10.28 -13.71 2.36
CA ALA A 85 -10.37 -14.75 3.37
C ALA A 85 -11.11 -16.00 2.87
N LYS A 86 -12.23 -15.81 2.15
CA LYS A 86 -12.96 -16.89 1.51
C LYS A 86 -12.12 -17.64 0.47
N ALA A 87 -11.40 -16.92 -0.37
CA ALA A 87 -10.58 -17.52 -1.42
C ALA A 87 -9.31 -18.19 -0.87
N TYR A 88 -8.74 -17.65 0.20
CA TYR A 88 -7.57 -18.21 0.89
C TYR A 88 -7.91 -19.53 1.60
N GLY A 89 -9.16 -19.69 2.10
CA GLY A 89 -9.66 -20.95 2.61
C GLY A 89 -9.03 -21.44 3.91
N GLN A 90 -8.28 -20.59 4.60
CA GLN A 90 -7.67 -20.91 5.89
C GLN A 90 -8.57 -20.51 7.06
N PRO A 91 -8.41 -21.11 8.25
CA PRO A 91 -9.18 -20.72 9.44
C PRO A 91 -9.09 -19.22 9.72
N LEU A 92 -10.22 -18.63 10.12
CA LEU A 92 -10.30 -17.23 10.54
C LEU A 92 -9.76 -17.06 11.96
N PRO A 93 -9.32 -15.85 12.32
CA PRO A 93 -9.27 -14.62 11.53
C PRO A 93 -7.99 -14.49 10.67
N ILE A 94 -8.10 -13.93 9.47
CA ILE A 94 -6.96 -13.67 8.58
C ILE A 94 -6.40 -12.26 8.78
N TRP A 95 -7.27 -11.30 9.06
CA TRP A 95 -6.94 -9.88 9.19
C TRP A 95 -7.20 -9.37 10.60
N GLN A 96 -6.44 -8.36 11.02
CA GLN A 96 -6.87 -7.55 12.15
C GLN A 96 -8.22 -6.89 11.86
N ASN A 97 -9.03 -6.70 12.90
CA ASN A 97 -10.39 -6.15 12.74
C ASN A 97 -10.35 -4.73 12.17
N ARG A 98 -9.45 -3.90 12.68
CA ARG A 98 -9.29 -2.51 12.24
C ARG A 98 -8.15 -2.40 11.25
N PHE A 99 -8.25 -1.40 10.38
CA PHE A 99 -7.16 -0.90 9.55
C PHE A 99 -6.94 0.57 9.87
N TRP A 100 -5.79 1.10 9.49
CA TRP A 100 -5.50 2.51 9.63
C TRP A 100 -5.75 3.22 8.30
N GLU A 101 -6.40 4.39 8.35
CA GLU A 101 -6.63 5.25 7.20
C GLU A 101 -6.17 6.68 7.48
N HIS A 102 -5.72 7.35 6.44
CA HIS A 102 -5.36 8.76 6.47
C HIS A 102 -5.78 9.44 5.17
N LEU A 103 -6.58 10.50 5.29
CA LEU A 103 -6.95 11.35 4.15
C LEU A 103 -5.74 12.18 3.73
N ILE A 104 -5.29 12.00 2.51
CA ILE A 104 -4.19 12.78 1.93
C ILE A 104 -4.68 14.18 1.59
N ARG A 105 -4.06 15.18 2.19
CA ARG A 105 -4.53 16.58 2.18
C ARG A 105 -3.95 17.41 1.06
N ASP A 106 -2.68 17.15 0.69
CA ASP A 106 -1.95 17.92 -0.29
C ASP A 106 -0.83 17.08 -0.97
N GLU A 107 -0.12 17.70 -1.91
CA GLU A 107 0.96 17.03 -2.66
C GLU A 107 2.13 16.62 -1.75
N ARG A 108 2.46 17.39 -0.73
CA ARG A 108 3.52 17.05 0.22
C ARG A 108 3.15 15.84 1.05
N ASP A 109 1.92 15.79 1.55
CA ASP A 109 1.37 14.66 2.29
C ASP A 109 1.36 13.38 1.42
N TYR A 110 0.91 13.51 0.16
CA TYR A 110 0.98 12.44 -0.83
C TYR A 110 2.40 11.92 -1.02
N ARG A 111 3.37 12.82 -1.23
CA ARG A 111 4.78 12.47 -1.46
C ARG A 111 5.37 11.74 -0.26
N GLN A 112 5.11 12.20 0.95
CA GLN A 112 5.58 11.56 2.17
C GLN A 112 5.07 10.11 2.30
N HIS A 113 3.80 9.88 2.02
CA HIS A 113 3.22 8.54 2.08
C HIS A 113 3.69 7.64 0.93
N LEU A 114 3.91 8.20 -0.25
CA LEU A 114 4.49 7.50 -1.38
C LEU A 114 5.91 7.02 -1.07
N ASP A 115 6.76 7.90 -0.57
CA ASP A 115 8.13 7.58 -0.14
C ASP A 115 8.12 6.53 0.98
N TYR A 116 7.20 6.66 1.94
CA TYR A 116 7.02 5.68 3.01
C TYR A 116 6.65 4.30 2.47
N ILE A 117 5.70 4.19 1.53
CA ILE A 117 5.31 2.94 0.88
C ILE A 117 6.53 2.28 0.22
N HIS A 118 7.26 3.03 -0.58
CA HIS A 118 8.33 2.47 -1.38
C HIS A 118 9.59 2.13 -0.56
N PHE A 119 9.86 2.88 0.50
CA PHE A 119 10.99 2.60 1.40
C PHE A 119 10.68 1.51 2.45
N ASN A 120 9.45 1.10 2.59
CA ASN A 120 9.00 0.21 3.66
C ASN A 120 9.75 -1.15 3.70
N PRO A 121 10.01 -1.84 2.56
CA PRO A 121 10.80 -3.09 2.58
C PRO A 121 12.22 -2.92 3.14
N VAL A 122 12.86 -1.79 2.84
CA VAL A 122 14.20 -1.45 3.36
C VAL A 122 14.11 -1.11 4.85
N LYS A 123 13.11 -0.34 5.26
CA LYS A 123 12.84 0.00 6.66
C LYS A 123 12.72 -1.25 7.54
N HIS A 124 12.05 -2.28 7.04
CA HIS A 124 11.88 -3.56 7.74
C HIS A 124 13.04 -4.55 7.56
N GLY A 125 14.07 -4.19 6.77
CA GLY A 125 15.24 -5.03 6.57
C GLY A 125 15.01 -6.23 5.65
N TYR A 126 13.94 -6.24 4.86
CA TYR A 126 13.66 -7.31 3.89
C TYR A 126 14.54 -7.22 2.65
N THR A 127 14.95 -6.01 2.27
CA THR A 127 15.81 -5.73 1.11
C THR A 127 16.76 -4.59 1.43
N GLN A 128 17.83 -4.47 0.65
CA GLN A 128 18.78 -3.36 0.78
C GLN A 128 18.29 -2.11 0.03
N THR A 129 17.55 -2.30 -1.07
CA THR A 129 17.01 -1.21 -1.88
C THR A 129 15.53 -1.45 -2.18
N PRO A 130 14.73 -0.39 -2.40
CA PRO A 130 13.32 -0.51 -2.78
C PRO A 130 13.11 -1.30 -4.08
N ALA A 131 14.05 -1.20 -5.03
CA ALA A 131 13.98 -1.89 -6.32
C ALA A 131 14.04 -3.42 -6.21
N GLN A 132 14.59 -3.95 -5.13
CA GLN A 132 14.72 -5.39 -4.89
C GLN A 132 13.42 -6.03 -4.41
N TRP A 133 12.44 -5.25 -3.94
CA TRP A 133 11.20 -5.81 -3.42
C TRP A 133 10.17 -6.03 -4.54
N PRO A 134 9.76 -7.29 -4.82
CA PRO A 134 8.94 -7.59 -6.00
C PRO A 134 7.47 -7.17 -5.86
N HIS A 135 6.98 -7.01 -4.62
CA HIS A 135 5.57 -6.72 -4.33
C HIS A 135 5.34 -5.25 -3.98
N SER A 136 5.91 -4.36 -4.81
CA SER A 136 5.83 -2.91 -4.67
C SER A 136 5.52 -2.26 -6.02
N SER A 137 4.89 -1.10 -5.96
CA SER A 137 4.70 -0.22 -7.12
C SER A 137 5.96 0.59 -7.47
N PHE A 138 7.06 0.46 -6.72
CA PHE A 138 8.27 1.27 -6.87
C PHE A 138 8.79 1.32 -8.32
N ARG A 139 8.92 0.15 -8.98
CA ARG A 139 9.42 0.08 -10.36
C ARG A 139 8.58 0.89 -11.34
N LYS A 140 7.25 0.88 -11.18
CA LYS A 140 6.37 1.72 -12.00
C LYS A 140 6.69 3.22 -11.82
N PHE A 141 7.03 3.64 -10.62
CA PHE A 141 7.37 5.04 -10.35
C PHE A 141 8.77 5.42 -10.84
N VAL A 142 9.71 4.48 -10.92
CA VAL A 142 10.99 4.66 -11.62
C VAL A 142 10.75 4.85 -13.12
N GLU A 143 9.95 4.00 -13.76
CA GLU A 143 9.57 4.10 -15.18
C GLU A 143 8.88 5.43 -15.51
N LEU A 144 8.12 5.97 -14.58
CA LEU A 144 7.45 7.28 -14.69
C LEU A 144 8.40 8.47 -14.39
N GLY A 145 9.66 8.22 -14.04
CA GLY A 145 10.65 9.25 -13.71
C GLY A 145 10.45 9.94 -12.35
N PHE A 146 9.72 9.30 -11.43
CA PHE A 146 9.54 9.82 -10.06
C PHE A 146 10.75 9.55 -9.17
N TYR A 147 11.40 8.41 -9.38
CA TYR A 147 12.58 7.97 -8.66
C TYR A 147 13.67 7.56 -9.64
N ASP A 148 14.92 7.73 -9.23
CA ASP A 148 16.05 7.05 -9.84
C ASP A 148 16.08 5.58 -9.39
N GLU A 149 16.67 4.67 -10.16
CA GLU A 149 16.76 3.23 -9.81
C GLU A 149 17.47 3.00 -8.47
N ASP A 150 18.47 3.84 -8.15
CA ASP A 150 19.27 3.78 -6.92
C ASP A 150 18.62 4.58 -5.75
N TRP A 151 17.40 5.06 -5.94
CA TRP A 151 16.71 5.77 -4.86
C TRP A 151 16.58 4.90 -3.62
N GLY A 152 16.94 5.45 -2.48
CA GLY A 152 16.93 4.74 -1.21
C GLY A 152 18.28 4.15 -0.81
N GLU A 153 19.24 3.93 -1.71
CA GLU A 153 20.58 3.44 -1.37
C GLU A 153 21.36 4.42 -0.48
N ARG A 154 21.23 5.70 -0.78
CA ARG A 154 21.90 6.78 -0.02
C ARG A 154 21.32 7.01 1.37
N TRP A 155 20.15 6.45 1.67
CA TRP A 155 19.47 6.62 2.96
C TRP A 155 19.97 5.66 4.03
N ILE A 156 20.57 4.56 3.65
CA ILE A 156 21.20 3.59 4.56
C ILE A 156 22.38 4.26 5.29
N CYS A 157 23.07 5.20 4.65
CA CYS A 157 24.21 5.92 5.22
C CYS A 157 23.82 7.08 6.16
N ARG A 158 22.59 7.53 6.15
CA ARG A 158 22.13 8.61 7.02
C ARG A 158 21.00 8.13 7.91
N ARG A 159 21.33 7.56 9.09
CA ARG A 159 20.38 7.32 10.20
C ARG A 159 19.73 8.62 10.66
N ARG A 160 18.84 9.22 9.85
CA ARG A 160 18.11 10.43 10.26
C ARG A 160 16.78 10.58 9.56
N TRP A 161 15.87 9.61 9.75
CA TRP A 161 14.46 9.87 9.55
C TRP A 161 13.76 9.83 10.90
N GLY A 162 13.43 11.02 11.43
CA GLY A 162 12.57 11.18 12.59
C GLY A 162 11.12 10.77 12.30
N MET A 163 10.90 9.73 11.49
CA MET A 163 9.59 9.15 11.21
C MET A 163 9.14 8.15 12.28
N SER A 164 9.92 7.97 13.35
CA SER A 164 9.58 7.01 14.42
C SER A 164 8.41 7.43 15.31
N ARG A 165 7.72 8.55 15.04
CA ARG A 165 6.62 9.04 15.89
C ARG A 165 5.29 9.25 15.17
N LEU A 166 5.17 8.94 13.88
CA LEU A 166 3.92 9.21 13.14
C LEU A 166 3.07 7.98 12.84
N PHE A 167 3.55 6.76 13.16
CA PHE A 167 2.86 5.54 12.75
C PHE A 167 3.01 4.41 13.79
N TYR A 168 2.46 4.65 15.00
CA TYR A 168 2.09 3.58 15.94
C TYR A 168 0.72 3.88 16.52
#